data_a7a6103e4246d08e07dade6f5c50ac08
#
_entry.id   a7a6103e4246d08e07dade6f5c50ac08
#
_cell.length_a   1.000
_cell.length_b   1.000
_cell.length_c   1.000
_cell.angle_alpha   90.00
_cell.angle_beta   90.00
_cell.angle_gamma   90.00
#
_symmetry.space_group_name_H-M   'P 1'
#
loop_
_entity.id
_entity.type
_entity.pdbx_description
1 polymer ?
#
loop_
_entity_poly.entity_id
_entity_poly.type
_entity_poly.pdbx_seq_one_letter_code
_entity_poly.pdbx_strand_id
1 'polypeptide(L)'
;FTTPVVGINKGRTIGASVGIGVVWGGSMVGLSQIWYKGMERSPWHTFDDSKEWMQMDKAGHLYTANKISQLTGDIYQWAGWKNNTAAWMGFGVGIGYLFTLESLDATGKDWGFSWSDMGANTLGSGLYLAQQLAWKEQRFILKFSYQHSPYAQYRPATLGQTFPERLLKDYNGQTYWMSVS
;
A
#
# COMPACT_ATOMS: atom_id res chain seq x y z
N PHE A 1 15.98 15.41 -10.25
CA PHE A 1 15.10 14.42 -10.89
C PHE A 1 15.37 14.26 -12.40
N THR A 2 16.09 15.15 -13.07
CA THR A 2 16.06 15.27 -14.55
C THR A 2 17.29 14.76 -15.29
N THR A 3 18.37 14.36 -14.64
CA THR A 3 19.55 13.84 -15.34
C THR A 3 19.59 12.31 -15.30
N PRO A 4 19.49 11.64 -16.47
CA PRO A 4 19.72 10.21 -16.56
C PRO A 4 21.12 9.86 -16.02
N VAL A 5 21.20 8.82 -15.21
CA VAL A 5 22.46 8.32 -14.69
C VAL A 5 22.84 7.08 -15.48
N VAL A 6 24.04 7.07 -16.04
CA VAL A 6 24.59 5.87 -16.67
C VAL A 6 25.18 4.97 -15.58
N GLY A 7 24.48 3.89 -15.27
CA GLY A 7 24.85 2.94 -14.22
C GLY A 7 24.37 3.33 -12.82
N ILE A 8 24.58 2.44 -11.85
CA ILE A 8 24.07 2.59 -10.47
C ILE A 8 24.81 3.74 -9.76
N ASN A 9 24.04 4.73 -9.32
CA ASN A 9 24.54 5.81 -8.46
C ASN A 9 24.39 5.41 -6.99
N LYS A 10 25.50 5.16 -6.31
CA LYS A 10 25.53 4.73 -4.91
C LYS A 10 24.87 5.75 -3.97
N GLY A 11 25.12 7.05 -4.15
CA GLY A 11 24.53 8.09 -3.32
C GLY A 11 23.01 8.14 -3.44
N ARG A 12 22.48 8.09 -4.68
CA ARG A 12 21.04 8.02 -4.93
C ARG A 12 20.42 6.74 -4.37
N THR A 13 21.10 5.61 -4.53
CA THR A 13 20.62 4.33 -3.97
C THR A 13 20.53 4.36 -2.46
N ILE A 14 21.56 4.84 -1.77
CA ILE A 14 21.54 4.97 -0.30
C ILE A 14 20.44 5.95 0.13
N GLY A 15 20.37 7.12 -0.49
CA GLY A 15 19.34 8.12 -0.19
C GLY A 15 17.92 7.59 -0.40
N ALA A 16 17.70 6.86 -1.52
CA ALA A 16 16.44 6.20 -1.81
C ALA A 16 16.07 5.15 -0.74
N SER A 17 17.01 4.26 -0.41
CA SER A 17 16.77 3.20 0.57
C SER A 17 16.49 3.76 1.96
N VAL A 18 17.25 4.77 2.40
CA VAL A 18 17.00 5.46 3.67
C VAL A 18 15.66 6.19 3.64
N GLY A 19 15.35 6.90 2.55
CA GLY A 19 14.07 7.60 2.40
C GLY A 19 12.88 6.66 2.44
N ILE A 20 12.95 5.53 1.72
CA ILE A 20 11.91 4.49 1.75
C ILE A 20 11.75 3.93 3.18
N GLY A 21 12.86 3.64 3.87
CA GLY A 21 12.82 3.13 5.25
C GLY A 21 12.21 4.13 6.25
N VAL A 22 12.55 5.42 6.12
CA VAL A 22 11.97 6.49 6.94
C VAL A 22 10.47 6.66 6.68
N VAL A 23 10.05 6.67 5.42
CA VAL A 23 8.63 6.75 5.05
C VAL A 23 7.87 5.51 5.53
N TRP A 24 8.44 4.31 5.36
CA TRP A 24 7.86 3.08 5.86
C TRP A 24 7.65 3.13 7.38
N GLY A 25 8.72 3.35 8.16
CA GLY A 25 8.63 3.42 9.62
C GLY A 25 7.71 4.55 10.10
N GLY A 26 7.83 5.74 9.52
CA GLY A 26 7.00 6.89 9.86
C GLY A 26 5.52 6.67 9.57
N SER A 27 5.19 6.05 8.42
CA SER A 27 3.80 5.71 8.09
C SER A 27 3.23 4.63 9.00
N MET A 28 4.02 3.62 9.39
CA MET A 28 3.56 2.60 10.37
C MET A 28 3.24 3.23 11.72
N VAL A 29 4.07 4.18 12.19
CA VAL A 29 3.77 4.94 13.40
C VAL A 29 2.50 5.78 13.23
N GLY A 30 2.36 6.50 12.11
CA GLY A 30 1.15 7.30 11.83
C GLY A 30 -0.11 6.45 11.75
N LEU A 31 -0.07 5.35 11.02
CA LEU A 31 -1.19 4.40 10.91
C LEU A 31 -1.53 3.79 12.27
N SER A 32 -0.53 3.48 13.09
CA SER A 32 -0.76 2.95 14.43
C SER A 32 -1.55 3.91 15.32
N GLN A 33 -1.37 5.21 15.16
CA GLN A 33 -2.14 6.22 15.90
C GLN A 33 -3.57 6.38 15.37
N ILE A 34 -3.81 6.06 14.10
CA ILE A 34 -5.14 6.18 13.46
C ILE A 34 -5.98 4.91 13.70
N TRP A 35 -5.38 3.74 13.55
CA TRP A 35 -6.10 2.47 13.60
C TRP A 35 -6.10 1.80 14.97
N TYR A 36 -4.95 1.84 15.68
CA TYR A 36 -4.78 1.04 16.89
C TYR A 36 -4.87 1.83 18.18
N LYS A 37 -5.18 3.15 18.11
CA LYS A 37 -5.35 3.99 19.30
C LYS A 37 -6.57 3.53 20.10
N GLY A 38 -6.33 3.06 21.34
CA GLY A 38 -7.39 2.57 22.21
C GLY A 38 -7.85 1.14 21.95
N MET A 39 -7.24 0.44 20.98
CA MET A 39 -7.52 -0.98 20.73
C MET A 39 -6.83 -1.86 21.76
N GLU A 40 -7.56 -2.86 22.26
CA GLU A 40 -6.96 -3.92 23.06
C GLU A 40 -6.04 -4.80 22.21
N ARG A 41 -4.92 -5.20 22.78
CA ARG A 41 -3.97 -6.10 22.12
C ARG A 41 -4.30 -7.56 22.43
N SER A 42 -4.04 -8.42 21.46
CA SER A 42 -4.17 -9.87 21.56
C SER A 42 -2.88 -10.55 21.12
N PRO A 43 -2.66 -11.82 21.48
CA PRO A 43 -1.64 -12.64 20.83
C PRO A 43 -1.86 -12.67 19.31
N TRP A 44 -0.79 -12.84 18.56
CA TRP A 44 -0.84 -12.94 17.09
C TRP A 44 -1.85 -14.02 16.66
N HIS A 45 -2.76 -13.65 15.76
CA HIS A 45 -3.78 -14.55 15.24
C HIS A 45 -4.18 -14.16 13.80
N THR A 46 -4.85 -15.09 13.13
CA THR A 46 -5.42 -14.88 11.80
C THR A 46 -6.91 -14.55 11.91
N PHE A 47 -7.40 -13.79 10.94
CA PHE A 47 -8.79 -13.41 10.82
C PHE A 47 -9.28 -13.59 9.36
N ASP A 48 -10.46 -14.14 9.19
CA ASP A 48 -11.07 -14.28 7.86
C ASP A 48 -12.07 -13.15 7.62
N ASP A 49 -11.61 -12.12 6.96
CA ASP A 49 -12.37 -10.94 6.53
C ASP A 49 -12.79 -11.00 5.05
N SER A 50 -12.68 -12.17 4.42
CA SER A 50 -12.98 -12.37 2.99
C SER A 50 -14.40 -11.99 2.58
N LYS A 51 -15.32 -11.80 3.52
CA LYS A 51 -16.71 -11.40 3.27
C LYS A 51 -17.04 -9.99 3.77
N GLU A 52 -16.07 -9.30 4.34
CA GLU A 52 -16.30 -7.99 4.95
C GLU A 52 -16.18 -6.83 3.95
N TRP A 53 -16.76 -5.70 4.31
CA TRP A 53 -16.64 -4.41 3.63
C TRP A 53 -16.89 -4.44 2.12
N MET A 54 -17.67 -5.42 1.61
CA MET A 54 -17.96 -5.60 0.17
C MET A 54 -16.68 -5.60 -0.69
N GLN A 55 -15.58 -6.15 -0.20
CA GLN A 55 -14.25 -6.24 -0.84
C GLN A 55 -13.56 -4.88 -1.07
N MET A 56 -14.08 -3.78 -0.54
CA MET A 56 -13.47 -2.45 -0.70
C MET A 56 -12.10 -2.39 -0.02
N ASP A 57 -11.95 -3.07 1.09
CA ASP A 57 -10.69 -3.25 1.78
C ASP A 57 -9.64 -3.92 0.87
N LYS A 58 -10.00 -5.04 0.22
CA LYS A 58 -9.16 -5.76 -0.73
C LYS A 58 -8.77 -4.89 -1.94
N ALA A 59 -9.70 -4.05 -2.41
CA ALA A 59 -9.41 -3.07 -3.46
C ALA A 59 -8.36 -2.03 -2.99
N GLY A 60 -8.46 -1.60 -1.73
CA GLY A 60 -7.48 -0.72 -1.09
C GLY A 60 -6.10 -1.35 -0.99
N HIS A 61 -6.02 -2.60 -0.52
CA HIS A 61 -4.79 -3.38 -0.44
C HIS A 61 -4.14 -3.57 -1.81
N LEU A 62 -4.90 -4.00 -2.81
CA LEU A 62 -4.43 -4.17 -4.18
C LEU A 62 -3.89 -2.86 -4.77
N TYR A 63 -4.63 -1.77 -4.63
CA TYR A 63 -4.22 -0.45 -5.10
C TYR A 63 -2.94 0.02 -4.40
N THR A 64 -2.89 -0.05 -3.08
CA THR A 64 -1.76 0.42 -2.27
C THR A 64 -0.50 -0.38 -2.58
N ALA A 65 -0.60 -1.72 -2.65
CA ALA A 65 0.49 -2.60 -3.04
C ALA A 65 1.06 -2.25 -4.42
N ASN A 66 0.18 -2.04 -5.40
CA ASN A 66 0.58 -1.64 -6.75
C ASN A 66 1.31 -0.30 -6.75
N LYS A 67 0.80 0.72 -6.04
CA LYS A 67 1.40 2.07 -6.02
C LYS A 67 2.71 2.13 -5.27
N ILE A 68 2.84 1.44 -4.15
CA ILE A 68 4.12 1.35 -3.42
C ILE A 68 5.17 0.65 -4.29
N SER A 69 4.79 -0.45 -4.95
CA SER A 69 5.68 -1.18 -5.85
C SER A 69 6.15 -0.33 -7.01
N GLN A 70 5.23 0.40 -7.66
CA GLN A 70 5.54 1.30 -8.77
C GLN A 70 6.48 2.42 -8.34
N LEU A 71 6.11 3.15 -7.28
CA LEU A 71 6.90 4.28 -6.78
C LEU A 71 8.32 3.84 -6.39
N THR A 72 8.43 2.71 -5.71
CA THR A 72 9.73 2.15 -5.31
C THR A 72 10.58 1.78 -6.52
N GLY A 73 9.99 1.09 -7.50
CA GLY A 73 10.69 0.73 -8.73
C GLY A 73 11.17 1.95 -9.51
N ASP A 74 10.32 2.98 -9.64
CA ASP A 74 10.67 4.24 -10.32
C ASP A 74 11.82 4.97 -9.60
N ILE A 75 11.83 4.97 -8.26
CA ILE A 75 12.90 5.54 -7.44
C ILE A 75 14.23 4.80 -7.69
N TYR A 76 14.22 3.46 -7.71
CA TYR A 76 15.44 2.70 -7.99
C TYR A 76 15.91 2.85 -9.45
N GLN A 77 14.99 2.95 -10.42
CA GLN A 77 15.36 3.29 -11.79
C GLN A 77 16.02 4.69 -11.87
N TRP A 78 15.47 5.68 -11.16
CA TRP A 78 16.11 7.00 -11.03
C TRP A 78 17.51 6.93 -10.41
N ALA A 79 17.75 5.97 -9.50
CA ALA A 79 19.07 5.72 -8.93
C ALA A 79 20.02 4.97 -9.88
N GLY A 80 19.58 4.65 -11.11
CA GLY A 80 20.37 4.03 -12.16
C GLY A 80 20.34 2.50 -12.19
N TRP A 81 19.41 1.88 -11.49
CA TRP A 81 19.21 0.44 -11.52
C TRP A 81 18.56 -0.01 -12.82
N LYS A 82 18.90 -1.20 -13.29
CA LYS A 82 18.26 -1.81 -14.45
C LYS A 82 16.78 -2.03 -14.20
N ASN A 83 15.96 -1.83 -15.23
CA ASN A 83 14.50 -1.94 -15.15
C ASN A 83 14.01 -3.18 -14.38
N ASN A 84 14.46 -4.36 -14.78
CA ASN A 84 14.01 -5.60 -14.15
C ASN A 84 14.40 -5.70 -12.67
N THR A 85 15.62 -5.26 -12.31
CA THR A 85 16.07 -5.28 -10.91
C THR A 85 15.29 -4.28 -10.07
N ALA A 86 15.06 -3.08 -10.59
CA ALA A 86 14.24 -2.07 -9.94
C ALA A 86 12.78 -2.53 -9.77
N ALA A 87 12.24 -3.25 -10.77
CA ALA A 87 10.90 -3.81 -10.70
C ALA A 87 10.76 -4.86 -9.58
N TRP A 88 11.75 -5.75 -9.43
CA TRP A 88 11.76 -6.72 -8.34
C TRP A 88 11.94 -6.06 -6.97
N MET A 89 12.75 -4.99 -6.87
CA MET A 89 12.85 -4.20 -5.63
C MET A 89 11.51 -3.56 -5.29
N GLY A 90 10.83 -2.98 -6.28
CA GLY A 90 9.49 -2.41 -6.12
C GLY A 90 8.49 -3.44 -5.59
N PHE A 91 8.42 -4.61 -6.24
CA PHE A 91 7.57 -5.72 -5.80
C PHE A 91 7.86 -6.13 -4.35
N GLY A 92 9.13 -6.34 -4.01
CA GLY A 92 9.53 -6.77 -2.67
C GLY A 92 9.17 -5.75 -1.58
N VAL A 93 9.39 -4.46 -1.85
CA VAL A 93 9.03 -3.37 -0.91
C VAL A 93 7.51 -3.25 -0.77
N GLY A 94 6.74 -3.35 -1.86
CA GLY A 94 5.28 -3.32 -1.81
C GLY A 94 4.69 -4.43 -0.95
N ILE A 95 5.13 -5.67 -1.19
CA ILE A 95 4.72 -6.83 -0.37
C ILE A 95 5.18 -6.68 1.08
N GLY A 96 6.45 -6.33 1.31
CA GLY A 96 7.01 -6.21 2.66
C GLY A 96 6.31 -5.14 3.49
N TYR A 97 5.98 -4.00 2.88
CA TYR A 97 5.25 -2.92 3.54
C TYR A 97 3.87 -3.39 4.04
N LEU A 98 3.09 -4.01 3.16
CA LEU A 98 1.75 -4.45 3.52
C LEU A 98 1.76 -5.71 4.41
N PHE A 99 2.75 -6.59 4.26
CA PHE A 99 2.97 -7.66 5.23
C PHE A 99 3.25 -7.12 6.65
N THR A 100 3.98 -6.00 6.75
CA THR A 100 4.20 -5.33 8.05
C THR A 100 2.89 -4.81 8.63
N LEU A 101 2.02 -4.23 7.80
CA LEU A 101 0.70 -3.76 8.21
C LEU A 101 -0.15 -4.92 8.72
N GLU A 102 -0.30 -6.00 7.93
CA GLU A 102 -1.02 -7.20 8.32
C GLU A 102 -0.49 -7.83 9.62
N SER A 103 0.84 -7.75 9.81
CA SER A 103 1.46 -8.25 11.06
C SER A 103 1.12 -7.40 12.27
N LEU A 104 0.86 -6.10 12.09
CA LEU A 104 0.35 -5.23 13.13
C LEU A 104 -1.12 -5.53 13.44
N ASP A 105 -1.96 -5.75 12.41
CA ASP A 105 -3.35 -6.14 12.54
C ASP A 105 -3.49 -7.47 13.28
N ALA A 106 -2.58 -8.41 13.02
CA ALA A 106 -2.51 -9.71 13.70
C ALA A 106 -2.41 -9.62 15.23
N THR A 107 -2.02 -8.46 15.78
CA THR A 107 -1.92 -8.22 17.23
C THR A 107 -3.07 -7.38 17.79
N GLY A 108 -4.02 -6.97 16.98
CA GLY A 108 -5.23 -6.26 17.39
C GLY A 108 -6.33 -7.25 17.80
N LYS A 109 -7.13 -6.94 18.82
CA LYS A 109 -8.21 -7.83 19.28
C LYS A 109 -9.36 -7.93 18.27
N ASP A 110 -9.67 -6.82 17.59
CA ASP A 110 -10.83 -6.70 16.70
C ASP A 110 -10.50 -7.07 15.25
N TRP A 111 -9.21 -7.26 14.92
CA TRP A 111 -8.68 -7.64 13.62
C TRP A 111 -7.71 -8.81 13.76
N GLY A 112 -7.10 -9.22 12.68
CA GLY A 112 -6.12 -10.29 12.69
C GLY A 112 -5.37 -10.29 11.37
N PHE A 113 -4.39 -11.18 11.21
CA PHE A 113 -3.70 -11.37 9.94
C PHE A 113 -4.65 -11.93 8.89
N SER A 114 -4.86 -11.20 7.81
CA SER A 114 -5.75 -11.60 6.72
C SER A 114 -4.98 -12.22 5.55
N TRP A 115 -5.26 -13.47 5.25
CA TRP A 115 -4.72 -14.12 4.04
C TRP A 115 -5.35 -13.58 2.75
N SER A 116 -6.59 -13.09 2.81
CA SER A 116 -7.27 -12.46 1.68
C SER A 116 -6.62 -11.12 1.33
N ASP A 117 -6.19 -10.34 2.32
CA ASP A 117 -5.44 -9.10 2.10
C ASP A 117 -4.05 -9.35 1.56
N MET A 118 -3.36 -10.38 2.06
CA MET A 118 -2.09 -10.82 1.48
C MET A 118 -2.25 -11.28 0.02
N GLY A 119 -3.37 -11.90 -0.33
CA GLY A 119 -3.73 -12.21 -1.72
C GLY A 119 -3.88 -10.95 -2.56
N ALA A 120 -4.63 -9.95 -2.08
CA ALA A 120 -4.81 -8.66 -2.75
C ALA A 120 -3.48 -7.90 -2.89
N ASN A 121 -2.64 -7.90 -1.84
CA ASN A 121 -1.30 -7.31 -1.85
C ASN A 121 -0.40 -7.94 -2.90
N THR A 122 -0.43 -9.27 -2.99
CA THR A 122 0.34 -10.03 -3.99
C THR A 122 -0.13 -9.73 -5.40
N LEU A 123 -1.45 -9.67 -5.63
CA LEU A 123 -2.03 -9.32 -6.93
C LEU A 123 -1.67 -7.89 -7.34
N GLY A 124 -1.76 -6.92 -6.44
CA GLY A 124 -1.42 -5.52 -6.73
C GLY A 124 0.04 -5.32 -7.08
N SER A 125 0.95 -5.85 -6.24
CA SER A 125 2.40 -5.80 -6.51
C SER A 125 2.78 -6.63 -7.73
N GLY A 126 2.14 -7.79 -7.91
CA GLY A 126 2.34 -8.67 -9.07
C GLY A 126 1.89 -8.03 -10.38
N LEU A 127 0.78 -7.28 -10.38
CA LEU A 127 0.32 -6.53 -11.54
C LEU A 127 1.35 -5.48 -11.97
N TYR A 128 1.94 -4.75 -11.03
CA TYR A 128 3.05 -3.84 -11.33
C TYR A 128 4.23 -4.58 -11.94
N LEU A 129 4.72 -5.64 -11.27
CA LEU A 129 5.88 -6.39 -11.68
C LEU A 129 5.70 -7.02 -13.08
N ALA A 130 4.57 -7.67 -13.32
CA ALA A 130 4.27 -8.32 -14.60
C ALA A 130 4.33 -7.33 -15.78
N GLN A 131 3.71 -6.17 -15.62
CA GLN A 131 3.73 -5.13 -16.64
C GLN A 131 5.15 -4.59 -16.87
N GLN A 132 5.89 -4.36 -15.79
CA GLN A 132 7.24 -3.82 -15.88
C GLN A 132 8.23 -4.80 -16.54
N LEU A 133 8.05 -6.11 -16.31
CA LEU A 133 8.87 -7.13 -16.96
C LEU A 133 8.48 -7.34 -18.43
N ALA A 134 7.17 -7.33 -18.73
CA ALA A 134 6.67 -7.59 -20.08
C ALA A 134 6.85 -6.39 -21.01
N TRP A 135 6.49 -5.19 -20.55
CA TRP A 135 6.39 -3.99 -21.40
C TRP A 135 7.32 -2.85 -21.01
N LYS A 136 7.91 -2.91 -19.81
CA LYS A 136 8.72 -1.83 -19.21
C LYS A 136 7.92 -0.54 -18.97
N GLU A 137 6.63 -0.64 -18.97
CA GLU A 137 5.66 0.44 -18.74
C GLU A 137 4.38 -0.10 -18.10
N GLN A 138 3.62 0.77 -17.45
CA GLN A 138 2.35 0.43 -16.84
C GLN A 138 1.20 0.80 -17.79
N ARG A 139 0.58 -0.20 -18.41
CA ARG A 139 -0.57 -0.05 -19.33
C ARG A 139 -1.91 -0.11 -18.59
N PHE A 140 -2.01 -1.00 -17.60
CA PHE A 140 -3.15 -1.07 -16.69
C PHE A 140 -2.85 -0.21 -15.46
N ILE A 141 -3.47 0.97 -15.41
CA ILE A 141 -3.20 1.97 -14.39
C ILE A 141 -4.34 1.98 -13.39
N LEU A 142 -4.07 1.52 -12.17
CA LEU A 142 -5.02 1.60 -11.06
C LEU A 142 -5.14 3.04 -10.58
N LYS A 143 -6.37 3.47 -10.35
CA LYS A 143 -6.70 4.82 -9.90
C LYS A 143 -7.59 4.77 -8.68
N PHE A 144 -7.48 5.80 -7.87
CA PHE A 144 -8.25 6.00 -6.64
C PHE A 144 -8.76 7.43 -6.58
N SER A 145 -9.96 7.60 -6.10
CA SER A 145 -10.48 8.89 -5.68
C SER A 145 -11.29 8.73 -4.41
N TYR A 146 -11.41 9.83 -3.69
CA TYR A 146 -12.23 9.92 -2.49
C TYR A 146 -13.22 11.09 -2.63
N GLN A 147 -14.47 10.82 -2.31
CA GLN A 147 -15.50 11.82 -2.16
C GLN A 147 -16.08 11.73 -0.75
N HIS A 148 -16.35 12.87 -0.14
CA HIS A 148 -16.92 12.88 1.21
C HIS A 148 -18.27 12.16 1.25
N SER A 149 -18.37 11.14 2.09
CA SER A 149 -19.56 10.36 2.29
C SER A 149 -20.44 11.00 3.39
N PRO A 150 -21.76 11.03 3.24
CA PRO A 150 -22.67 11.50 4.30
C PRO A 150 -22.74 10.52 5.48
N TYR A 151 -22.24 9.29 5.35
CA TYR A 151 -22.36 8.23 6.35
C TYR A 151 -21.41 8.39 7.54
N ALA A 152 -20.25 9.02 7.34
CA ALA A 152 -19.25 9.22 8.39
C ALA A 152 -19.80 9.96 9.62
N GLN A 153 -20.77 10.88 9.41
CA GLN A 153 -21.40 11.60 10.53
C GLN A 153 -22.24 10.70 11.44
N TYR A 154 -22.77 9.60 10.93
CA TYR A 154 -23.61 8.67 11.71
C TYR A 154 -22.79 7.60 12.47
N ARG A 155 -21.57 7.32 12.01
CA ARG A 155 -20.66 6.35 12.63
C ARG A 155 -19.22 6.87 12.67
N PRO A 156 -18.95 7.98 13.35
CA PRO A 156 -17.63 8.61 13.33
C PRO A 156 -16.52 7.74 13.95
N ALA A 157 -16.86 6.88 14.92
CA ALA A 157 -15.90 5.95 15.51
C ALA A 157 -15.40 4.90 14.49
N THR A 158 -16.28 4.43 13.59
CA THR A 158 -15.94 3.41 12.59
C THR A 158 -15.39 4.01 11.31
N LEU A 159 -16.02 5.08 10.82
CA LEU A 159 -15.73 5.68 9.50
C LEU A 159 -14.77 6.88 9.57
N GLY A 160 -14.36 7.27 10.76
CA GLY A 160 -13.40 8.36 10.99
C GLY A 160 -14.04 9.71 11.32
N GLN A 161 -13.36 10.46 12.17
CA GLN A 161 -13.76 11.80 12.63
C GLN A 161 -13.08 12.90 11.81
N THR A 162 -11.81 12.69 11.47
CA THR A 162 -10.98 13.64 10.72
C THR A 162 -10.88 13.25 9.24
N PHE A 163 -10.47 14.19 8.38
CA PHE A 163 -10.28 13.92 6.96
C PHE A 163 -9.31 12.74 6.68
N PRO A 164 -8.11 12.67 7.31
CA PRO A 164 -7.22 11.52 7.13
C PRO A 164 -7.84 10.18 7.55
N GLU A 165 -8.57 10.18 8.67
CA GLU A 165 -9.27 8.96 9.11
C GLU A 165 -10.35 8.53 8.12
N ARG A 166 -11.16 9.47 7.63
CA ARG A 166 -12.22 9.18 6.64
C ARG A 166 -11.65 8.70 5.33
N LEU A 167 -10.54 9.30 4.86
CA LEU A 167 -9.86 8.86 3.65
C LEU A 167 -9.46 7.39 3.71
N LEU A 168 -9.10 6.91 4.90
CA LEU A 168 -8.62 5.55 5.13
C LEU A 168 -9.73 4.57 5.53
N LYS A 169 -10.73 5.01 6.32
CA LYS A 169 -11.74 4.14 6.94
C LYS A 169 -13.12 4.21 6.26
N ASP A 170 -13.45 5.33 5.61
CA ASP A 170 -14.78 5.50 5.01
C ASP A 170 -14.81 4.95 3.58
N TYR A 171 -14.93 3.65 3.47
CA TYR A 171 -15.05 2.94 2.19
C TYR A 171 -16.24 3.40 1.33
N ASN A 172 -17.27 4.02 1.92
CA ASN A 172 -18.40 4.55 1.14
C ASN A 172 -17.99 5.76 0.27
N GLY A 173 -16.94 6.47 0.64
CA GLY A 173 -16.40 7.60 -0.12
C GLY A 173 -15.32 7.22 -1.13
N GLN A 174 -14.82 5.99 -1.08
CA GLN A 174 -13.72 5.53 -1.92
C GLN A 174 -14.23 4.98 -3.25
N THR A 175 -13.50 5.27 -4.32
CA THR A 175 -13.75 4.71 -5.65
C THR A 175 -12.43 4.26 -6.26
N TYR A 176 -12.40 3.01 -6.70
CA TYR A 176 -11.26 2.41 -7.40
C TYR A 176 -11.66 2.10 -8.83
N TRP A 177 -10.81 2.45 -9.79
CA TRP A 177 -10.99 2.07 -11.19
C TRP A 177 -9.66 1.85 -11.89
N MET A 178 -9.72 1.30 -13.07
CA MET A 178 -8.56 1.04 -13.89
C MET A 178 -8.72 1.74 -15.24
N SER A 179 -7.66 2.37 -15.72
CA SER A 179 -7.55 2.82 -17.10
C SER A 179 -6.53 1.98 -17.85
N VAL A 180 -6.73 1.84 -19.15
CA VAL A 180 -5.83 1.14 -20.06
C VAL A 180 -5.30 2.16 -21.05
N SER A 181 -4.00 2.20 -21.26
CA SER A 181 -3.31 3.07 -22.23
C SER A 181 -2.60 2.24 -23.29
#